data_58c8757a2ac1ce43a2c96209e88e6f9e
#
_entry.id   58c8757a2ac1ce43a2c96209e88e6f9e
#
_cell.length_a   1.000
_cell.length_b   1.000
_cell.length_c   1.000
_cell.angle_alpha   90.00
_cell.angle_beta   90.00
_cell.angle_gamma   90.00
#
_symmetry.space_group_name_H-M   'P 1'
#
loop_
_entity.id
_entity.type
_entity.pdbx_description
1 polymer ?
#
loop_
_entity_poly.entity_id
_entity_poly.type
_entity_poly.pdbx_seq_one_letter_code
_entity_poly.pdbx_strand_id
1 'polypeptide(L)'
;VGMFFALSAMGVDQIIARDLVNRPERRDALLGTAGALKLMGSAALLIIVAVVSWAKEMESATAVLVRIIAAAELLKPFTVIEQHFMANVKADRIVRVQFTQVLLSAAMKMLLIWMGASLIWFAWIYVVEGVIVAIGYTWLLERDGISIRTWRVSRATMGYVLGQSWPMLV
;
A
#
# COMPACT_ATOMS: atom_id res chain seq x y z
N VAL A 1 -17.24 3.98 5.61
CA VAL A 1 -16.64 2.80 4.93
C VAL A 1 -15.11 2.89 4.97
N GLY A 2 -14.48 4.04 4.70
CA GLY A 2 -13.02 4.20 4.72
C GLY A 2 -12.36 3.96 6.09
N MET A 3 -13.00 4.34 7.21
CA MET A 3 -12.46 4.11 8.56
C MET A 3 -12.36 2.62 8.90
N PHE A 4 -13.35 1.81 8.55
CA PHE A 4 -13.31 0.36 8.78
C PHE A 4 -12.22 -0.33 7.97
N PHE A 5 -11.96 0.13 6.75
CA PHE A 5 -10.88 -0.40 5.92
C PHE A 5 -9.49 -0.03 6.45
N ALA A 6 -9.31 1.19 6.97
CA ALA A 6 -8.06 1.63 7.58
C ALA A 6 -7.75 0.84 8.87
N LEU A 7 -8.75 0.60 9.71
CA LEU A 7 -8.62 -0.20 10.92
C LEU A 7 -8.29 -1.67 10.60
N SER A 8 -8.95 -2.25 9.60
CA SER A 8 -8.65 -3.62 9.13
C SER A 8 -7.25 -3.75 8.56
N ALA A 9 -6.78 -2.76 7.80
CA ALA A 9 -5.43 -2.75 7.25
C ALA A 9 -4.36 -2.64 8.35
N MET A 10 -4.59 -1.81 9.38
CA MET A 10 -3.68 -1.68 10.52
C MET A 10 -3.58 -2.98 11.35
N GLY A 11 -4.70 -3.69 11.56
CA GLY A 11 -4.70 -4.97 12.26
C GLY A 11 -3.92 -6.05 11.51
N VAL A 12 -4.06 -6.13 10.19
CA VAL A 12 -3.32 -7.06 9.34
C VAL A 12 -1.81 -6.78 9.41
N ASP A 13 -1.39 -5.54 9.35
CA ASP A 13 0.02 -5.17 9.35
C ASP A 13 0.72 -5.54 10.67
N GLN A 14 0.07 -5.34 11.81
CA GLN A 14 0.60 -5.71 13.12
C GLN A 14 0.72 -7.24 13.29
N ILE A 15 -0.27 -7.99 12.85
CA ILE A 15 -0.24 -9.46 12.88
C ILE A 15 0.91 -9.98 12.02
N ILE A 16 1.08 -9.43 10.83
CA ILE A 16 2.16 -9.81 9.91
C ILE A 16 3.52 -9.48 10.50
N ALA A 17 3.71 -8.27 11.06
CA ALA A 17 4.97 -7.90 11.69
C ALA A 17 5.34 -8.85 12.84
N ARG A 18 4.37 -9.18 13.71
CA ARG A 18 4.56 -10.13 14.80
C ARG A 18 4.91 -11.54 14.30
N ASP A 19 4.18 -12.02 13.30
CA ASP A 19 4.38 -13.37 12.79
C ASP A 19 5.66 -13.51 11.97
N LEU A 20 6.13 -12.45 11.32
CA LEU A 20 7.44 -12.41 10.64
C LEU A 20 8.61 -12.57 11.62
N VAL A 21 8.47 -12.02 12.85
CA VAL A 21 9.47 -12.20 13.93
C VAL A 21 9.42 -13.63 14.47
N ASN A 22 8.21 -14.15 14.73
CA ASN A 22 8.04 -15.44 15.41
C ASN A 22 8.21 -16.66 14.49
N ARG A 23 8.01 -16.51 13.17
CA ARG A 23 8.03 -17.61 12.19
C ARG A 23 8.73 -17.20 10.89
N PRO A 24 10.04 -16.93 10.92
CA PRO A 24 10.80 -16.46 9.77
C PRO A 24 10.77 -17.45 8.58
N GLU A 25 10.55 -18.75 8.83
CA GLU A 25 10.43 -19.80 7.80
C GLU A 25 9.17 -19.63 6.93
N ARG A 26 8.14 -18.94 7.41
CA ARG A 26 6.89 -18.69 6.69
C ARG A 26 6.84 -17.30 6.02
N ARG A 27 7.96 -16.58 6.02
CA ARG A 27 8.06 -15.21 5.52
C ARG A 27 7.43 -15.04 4.14
N ASP A 28 7.79 -15.88 3.17
CA ASP A 28 7.35 -15.75 1.78
C ASP A 28 5.83 -16.00 1.63
N ALA A 29 5.27 -16.88 2.47
CA ALA A 29 3.83 -17.10 2.52
C ALA A 29 3.09 -15.96 3.23
N LEU A 30 3.66 -15.38 4.28
CA LEU A 30 3.09 -14.25 5.00
C LEU A 30 3.07 -13.00 4.12
N LEU A 31 4.21 -12.64 3.53
CA LEU A 31 4.35 -11.46 2.66
C LEU A 31 3.47 -11.59 1.40
N GLY A 32 3.49 -12.76 0.75
CA GLY A 32 2.68 -13.01 -0.44
C GLY A 32 1.19 -12.96 -0.15
N THR A 33 0.75 -13.56 0.97
CA THR A 33 -0.68 -13.55 1.36
C THR A 33 -1.14 -12.16 1.76
N ALA A 34 -0.32 -11.40 2.50
CA ALA A 34 -0.62 -10.04 2.90
C ALA A 34 -0.67 -9.09 1.70
N GLY A 35 0.29 -9.22 0.78
CA GLY A 35 0.29 -8.47 -0.47
C GLY A 35 -0.97 -8.75 -1.30
N ALA A 36 -1.36 -10.03 -1.42
CA ALA A 36 -2.58 -10.42 -2.12
C ALA A 36 -3.85 -9.86 -1.45
N LEU A 37 -3.95 -9.90 -0.12
CA LEU A 37 -5.08 -9.32 0.62
C LEU A 37 -5.17 -7.81 0.41
N LYS A 38 -4.05 -7.09 0.49
CA LYS A 38 -4.01 -5.64 0.22
C LYS A 38 -4.39 -5.34 -1.23
N LEU A 39 -3.91 -6.15 -2.19
CA LEU A 39 -4.27 -5.98 -3.60
C LEU A 39 -5.77 -6.20 -3.84
N MET A 40 -6.35 -7.24 -3.25
CA MET A 40 -7.79 -7.48 -3.33
C MET A 40 -8.59 -6.34 -2.71
N GLY A 41 -8.16 -5.82 -1.56
CA GLY A 41 -8.79 -4.67 -0.91
C GLY A 41 -8.71 -3.40 -1.76
N SER A 42 -7.55 -3.11 -2.34
CA SER A 42 -7.37 -1.95 -3.22
C SER A 42 -8.18 -2.07 -4.51
N ALA A 43 -8.25 -3.28 -5.10
CA ALA A 43 -9.07 -3.53 -6.28
C ALA A 43 -10.58 -3.36 -5.97
N ALA A 44 -11.03 -3.88 -4.83
CA ALA A 44 -12.42 -3.71 -4.38
C ALA A 44 -12.75 -2.22 -4.18
N LEU A 45 -11.84 -1.45 -3.55
CA LEU A 45 -12.00 -0.01 -3.39
C LEU A 45 -12.14 0.69 -4.75
N LEU A 46 -11.27 0.35 -5.70
CA LEU A 46 -11.30 0.94 -7.04
C LEU A 46 -12.64 0.65 -7.75
N ILE A 47 -13.15 -0.58 -7.65
CA ILE A 47 -14.46 -0.97 -8.20
C ILE A 47 -15.57 -0.16 -7.54
N ILE A 48 -15.59 -0.06 -6.20
CA ILE A 48 -16.59 0.72 -5.46
C ILE A 48 -16.56 2.19 -5.89
N VAL A 49 -15.39 2.78 -5.99
CA VAL A 49 -15.21 4.17 -6.42
C VAL A 49 -15.71 4.35 -7.87
N ALA A 50 -15.40 3.42 -8.76
CA ALA A 50 -15.86 3.46 -10.14
C ALA A 50 -17.39 3.40 -10.22
N VAL A 51 -18.03 2.47 -9.49
CA VAL A 51 -19.49 2.30 -9.44
C VAL A 51 -20.17 3.53 -8.86
N VAL A 52 -19.68 4.04 -7.72
CA VAL A 52 -20.26 5.21 -7.05
C VAL A 52 -20.11 6.47 -7.90
N SER A 53 -18.95 6.66 -8.55
CA SER A 53 -18.74 7.81 -9.42
C SER A 53 -19.61 7.78 -10.68
N TRP A 54 -19.96 6.59 -11.15
CA TRP A 54 -20.91 6.41 -12.24
C TRP A 54 -22.35 6.63 -11.78
N ALA A 55 -22.75 6.05 -10.66
CA ALA A 55 -24.13 6.11 -10.15
C ALA A 55 -24.56 7.50 -9.65
N LYS A 56 -23.60 8.32 -9.21
CA LYS A 56 -23.87 9.67 -8.69
C LYS A 56 -23.72 10.79 -9.72
N GLU A 57 -23.50 10.47 -11.00
CA GLU A 57 -23.26 11.46 -12.06
C GLU A 57 -22.29 12.57 -11.62
N MET A 58 -21.21 12.16 -10.91
CA MET A 58 -20.25 13.12 -10.38
C MET A 58 -19.68 14.00 -11.49
N GLU A 59 -19.50 15.29 -11.20
CA GLU A 59 -18.79 16.21 -12.11
C GLU A 59 -17.52 15.56 -12.65
N SER A 60 -17.30 15.68 -13.96
CA SER A 60 -16.23 14.97 -14.66
C SER A 60 -14.85 15.17 -14.02
N ALA A 61 -14.54 16.38 -13.54
CA ALA A 61 -13.28 16.70 -12.88
C ALA A 61 -13.12 15.98 -11.53
N THR A 62 -14.15 15.97 -10.69
CA THR A 62 -14.13 15.28 -9.39
C THR A 62 -14.05 13.77 -9.56
N ALA A 63 -14.78 13.21 -10.53
CA ALA A 63 -14.73 11.78 -10.83
C ALA A 63 -13.34 11.33 -11.26
N VAL A 64 -12.66 12.13 -12.10
CA VAL A 64 -11.29 11.86 -12.53
C VAL A 64 -10.32 11.86 -11.35
N LEU A 65 -10.38 12.88 -10.48
CA LEU A 65 -9.52 12.98 -9.29
C LEU A 65 -9.67 11.76 -8.38
N VAL A 66 -10.91 11.40 -8.05
CA VAL A 66 -11.19 10.28 -7.15
C VAL A 66 -10.72 8.95 -7.75
N ARG A 67 -10.88 8.75 -9.07
CA ARG A 67 -10.39 7.55 -9.77
C ARG A 67 -8.86 7.48 -9.79
N ILE A 68 -8.16 8.59 -10.02
CA ILE A 68 -6.69 8.62 -9.99
C ILE A 68 -6.19 8.24 -8.58
N ILE A 69 -6.78 8.82 -7.54
CA ILE A 69 -6.40 8.52 -6.15
C ILE A 69 -6.70 7.05 -5.83
N ALA A 70 -7.87 6.54 -6.23
CA ALA A 70 -8.21 5.14 -6.04
C ALA A 70 -7.28 4.17 -6.79
N ALA A 71 -6.83 4.54 -8.00
CA ALA A 71 -5.87 3.76 -8.75
C ALA A 71 -4.49 3.70 -8.05
N ALA A 72 -4.06 4.78 -7.37
CA ALA A 72 -2.83 4.78 -6.59
C ALA A 72 -2.84 3.77 -5.43
N GLU A 73 -4.03 3.45 -4.89
CA GLU A 73 -4.18 2.44 -3.84
C GLU A 73 -3.74 1.04 -4.29
N LEU A 74 -3.72 0.75 -5.61
CA LEU A 74 -3.20 -0.50 -6.14
C LEU A 74 -1.69 -0.69 -5.91
N LEU A 75 -0.98 0.36 -5.52
CA LEU A 75 0.44 0.30 -5.16
C LEU A 75 0.66 -0.01 -3.67
N LYS A 76 -0.38 0.03 -2.84
CA LYS A 76 -0.30 -0.29 -1.39
C LYS A 76 0.17 -1.71 -1.05
N PRO A 77 -0.04 -2.76 -1.86
CA PRO A 77 0.53 -4.08 -1.57
C PRO A 77 2.03 -4.06 -1.29
N PHE A 78 2.79 -3.17 -1.92
CA PHE A 78 4.23 -3.03 -1.70
C PHE A 78 4.61 -2.56 -0.29
N THR A 79 3.68 -1.93 0.46
CA THR A 79 3.92 -1.56 1.85
C THR A 79 4.06 -2.76 2.80
N VAL A 80 3.70 -3.97 2.36
CA VAL A 80 3.97 -5.21 3.12
C VAL A 80 5.48 -5.43 3.31
N ILE A 81 6.30 -4.95 2.37
CA ILE A 81 7.77 -5.02 2.46
C ILE A 81 8.28 -4.23 3.67
N GLU A 82 7.64 -3.11 4.00
CA GLU A 82 7.94 -2.32 5.19
C GLU A 82 7.85 -3.17 6.46
N GLN A 83 6.81 -3.99 6.60
CA GLN A 83 6.62 -4.87 7.76
C GLN A 83 7.77 -5.86 7.89
N HIS A 84 8.30 -6.36 6.78
CA HIS A 84 9.47 -7.24 6.79
C HIS A 84 10.70 -6.55 7.36
N PHE A 85 11.00 -5.31 6.93
CA PHE A 85 12.15 -4.57 7.42
C PHE A 85 11.97 -4.12 8.88
N MET A 86 10.75 -3.74 9.28
CA MET A 86 10.43 -3.43 10.67
C MET A 86 10.63 -4.63 11.59
N ALA A 87 10.16 -5.81 11.18
CA ALA A 87 10.33 -7.06 11.94
C ALA A 87 11.81 -7.46 12.10
N ASN A 88 12.67 -7.11 11.14
CA ASN A 88 14.11 -7.40 11.18
C ASN A 88 14.97 -6.25 11.76
N VAL A 89 14.36 -5.27 12.42
CA VAL A 89 15.05 -4.10 13.01
C VAL A 89 15.90 -3.31 12.00
N LYS A 90 15.50 -3.32 10.72
CA LYS A 90 16.17 -2.58 9.63
C LYS A 90 15.35 -1.36 9.20
N ALA A 91 14.69 -0.69 10.14
CA ALA A 91 13.82 0.46 9.88
C ALA A 91 14.56 1.63 9.22
N ASP A 92 15.89 1.76 9.45
CA ASP A 92 16.74 2.79 8.84
C ASP A 92 16.66 2.81 7.31
N ARG A 93 16.52 1.63 6.71
CA ARG A 93 16.42 1.48 5.25
C ARG A 93 15.09 1.99 4.71
N ILE A 94 14.00 1.66 5.42
CA ILE A 94 12.66 2.12 5.07
C ILE A 94 12.56 3.63 5.19
N VAL A 95 13.07 4.19 6.30
CA VAL A 95 13.07 5.64 6.54
C VAL A 95 13.79 6.39 5.41
N ARG A 96 14.89 5.85 4.88
CA ARG A 96 15.58 6.47 3.72
C ARG A 96 14.71 6.54 2.48
N VAL A 97 13.99 5.47 2.15
CA VAL A 97 13.06 5.47 1.01
C VAL A 97 11.92 6.46 1.23
N GLN A 98 11.31 6.44 2.42
CA GLN A 98 10.22 7.36 2.77
C GLN A 98 10.68 8.82 2.76
N PHE A 99 11.86 9.11 3.31
CA PHE A 99 12.43 10.46 3.29
C PHE A 99 12.66 10.95 1.85
N THR A 100 13.23 10.11 0.99
CA THR A 100 13.43 10.43 -0.43
C THR A 100 12.09 10.69 -1.12
N GLN A 101 11.09 9.85 -0.87
CA GLN A 101 9.74 10.02 -1.42
C GLN A 101 9.12 11.35 -0.98
N VAL A 102 9.19 11.70 0.32
CA VAL A 102 8.64 12.95 0.85
C VAL A 102 9.33 14.16 0.23
N LEU A 103 10.66 14.13 0.10
CA LEU A 103 11.43 15.23 -0.50
C LEU A 103 11.08 15.43 -1.97
N LEU A 104 11.04 14.36 -2.75
CA LEU A 104 10.65 14.41 -4.16
C LEU A 104 9.21 14.89 -4.33
N SER A 105 8.29 14.39 -3.51
CA SER A 105 6.89 14.81 -3.53
C SER A 105 6.75 16.30 -3.20
N ALA A 106 7.42 16.77 -2.16
CA ALA A 106 7.41 18.18 -1.79
C ALA A 106 7.94 19.08 -2.93
N ALA A 107 9.07 18.68 -3.53
CA ALA A 107 9.66 19.44 -4.65
C ALA A 107 8.71 19.47 -5.86
N MET A 108 8.09 18.34 -6.21
CA MET A 108 7.11 18.28 -7.31
C MET A 108 5.86 19.12 -7.02
N LYS A 109 5.34 19.10 -5.78
CA LYS A 109 4.18 19.90 -5.38
C LYS A 109 4.52 21.40 -5.44
N MET A 110 5.69 21.80 -4.97
CA MET A 110 6.14 23.21 -5.09
C MET A 110 6.28 23.65 -6.54
N LEU A 111 6.83 22.80 -7.40
CA LEU A 111 6.95 23.09 -8.83
C LEU A 111 5.56 23.28 -9.47
N LEU A 112 4.59 22.41 -9.17
CA LEU A 112 3.24 22.49 -9.69
C LEU A 112 2.53 23.78 -9.22
N ILE A 113 2.74 24.19 -7.97
CA ILE A 113 2.21 25.45 -7.44
C ILE A 113 2.82 26.63 -8.21
N TRP A 114 4.13 26.61 -8.42
CA TRP A 114 4.82 27.69 -9.15
C TRP A 114 4.37 27.80 -10.61
N MET A 115 4.05 26.66 -11.24
CA MET A 115 3.53 26.61 -12.61
C MET A 115 2.02 26.90 -12.71
N GLY A 116 1.31 27.10 -11.60
CA GLY A 116 -0.15 27.27 -11.58
C GLY A 116 -0.93 26.05 -12.09
N ALA A 117 -0.40 24.84 -11.87
CA ALA A 117 -0.96 23.62 -12.39
C ALA A 117 -2.34 23.29 -11.80
N SER A 118 -3.18 22.60 -12.58
CA SER A 118 -4.52 22.19 -12.14
C SER A 118 -4.46 21.09 -11.07
N LEU A 119 -5.54 20.94 -10.30
CA LEU A 119 -5.66 19.96 -9.21
C LEU A 119 -5.42 18.51 -9.66
N ILE A 120 -5.68 18.20 -10.91
CA ILE A 120 -5.46 16.85 -11.49
C ILE A 120 -3.98 16.45 -11.40
N TRP A 121 -3.05 17.38 -11.59
CA TRP A 121 -1.62 17.12 -11.47
C TRP A 121 -1.20 16.73 -10.06
N PHE A 122 -1.85 17.31 -9.03
CA PHE A 122 -1.62 16.91 -7.64
C PHE A 122 -2.11 15.49 -7.34
N ALA A 123 -3.22 15.07 -7.97
CA ALA A 123 -3.66 13.67 -7.87
C ALA A 123 -2.64 12.71 -8.52
N TRP A 124 -2.02 13.09 -9.65
CA TRP A 124 -0.96 12.30 -10.27
C TRP A 124 0.31 12.21 -9.42
N ILE A 125 0.66 13.25 -8.66
CA ILE A 125 1.77 13.15 -7.70
C ILE A 125 1.51 12.03 -6.70
N TYR A 126 0.28 11.84 -6.24
CA TYR A 126 -0.05 10.76 -5.32
C TYR A 126 0.23 9.36 -5.93
N VAL A 127 -0.01 9.19 -7.23
CA VAL A 127 0.38 7.96 -7.95
C VAL A 127 1.91 7.83 -8.01
N VAL A 128 2.61 8.91 -8.33
CA VAL A 128 4.09 8.92 -8.40
C VAL A 128 4.70 8.60 -7.04
N GLU A 129 4.15 9.12 -5.94
CA GLU A 129 4.56 8.77 -4.57
C GLU A 129 4.47 7.25 -4.33
N GLY A 130 3.34 6.65 -4.71
CA GLY A 130 3.16 5.20 -4.61
C GLY A 130 4.17 4.40 -5.44
N VAL A 131 4.46 4.86 -6.65
CA VAL A 131 5.46 4.23 -7.54
C VAL A 131 6.88 4.33 -6.95
N ILE A 132 7.27 5.48 -6.41
CA ILE A 132 8.58 5.67 -5.76
C ILE A 132 8.72 4.69 -4.59
N VAL A 133 7.70 4.59 -3.75
CA VAL A 133 7.70 3.66 -2.61
C VAL A 133 7.76 2.20 -3.09
N ALA A 134 6.96 1.83 -4.09
CA ALA A 134 6.94 0.48 -4.63
C ALA A 134 8.31 0.07 -5.20
N ILE A 135 8.93 0.94 -6.00
CA ILE A 135 10.26 0.71 -6.57
C ILE A 135 11.31 0.65 -5.46
N GLY A 136 11.31 1.62 -4.54
CA GLY A 136 12.28 1.70 -3.45
C GLY A 136 12.23 0.47 -2.54
N TYR A 137 11.04 0.04 -2.15
CA TYR A 137 10.88 -1.15 -1.30
C TYR A 137 11.23 -2.44 -2.02
N THR A 138 10.87 -2.58 -3.30
CA THR A 138 11.27 -3.73 -4.12
C THR A 138 12.78 -3.82 -4.26
N TRP A 139 13.44 -2.70 -4.55
CA TRP A 139 14.89 -2.63 -4.67
C TRP A 139 15.59 -3.01 -3.34
N LEU A 140 15.09 -2.52 -2.21
CA LEU A 140 15.62 -2.91 -0.89
C LEU A 140 15.48 -4.40 -0.64
N LEU A 141 14.33 -4.98 -0.98
CA LEU A 141 14.05 -6.40 -0.78
C LEU A 141 14.99 -7.28 -1.62
N GLU A 142 15.18 -6.93 -2.90
CA GLU A 142 16.11 -7.62 -3.79
C GLU A 142 17.55 -7.52 -3.33
N ARG A 143 17.96 -6.36 -2.78
CA ARG A 143 19.30 -6.17 -2.21
C ARG A 143 19.55 -7.04 -0.97
N ASP A 144 18.52 -7.39 -0.23
CA ASP A 144 18.61 -8.35 0.89
C ASP A 144 18.53 -9.82 0.41
N GLY A 145 18.55 -10.07 -0.91
CA GLY A 145 18.53 -11.41 -1.50
C GLY A 145 17.14 -12.05 -1.50
N ILE A 146 16.09 -11.26 -1.29
CA ILE A 146 14.70 -11.73 -1.26
C ILE A 146 14.01 -11.26 -2.54
N SER A 147 13.47 -12.20 -3.33
CA SER A 147 12.73 -11.86 -4.54
C SER A 147 11.21 -11.89 -4.29
N ILE A 148 10.49 -10.91 -4.83
CA ILE A 148 9.01 -10.95 -4.84
C ILE A 148 8.48 -12.19 -5.56
N ARG A 149 9.27 -12.75 -6.49
CA ARG A 149 8.89 -13.95 -7.25
C ARG A 149 8.77 -15.22 -6.40
N THR A 150 9.40 -15.24 -5.22
CA THR A 150 9.29 -16.38 -4.28
C THR A 150 8.04 -16.30 -3.40
N TRP A 151 7.31 -15.21 -3.44
CA TRP A 151 6.11 -15.03 -2.65
C TRP A 151 5.04 -16.03 -3.02
N ARG A 152 4.45 -16.64 -2.00
CA ARG A 152 3.40 -17.64 -2.15
C ARG A 152 2.14 -17.18 -1.46
N VAL A 153 1.02 -17.27 -2.16
CA VAL A 153 -0.29 -17.01 -1.56
C VAL A 153 -0.80 -18.30 -0.95
N SER A 154 -1.04 -18.31 0.35
CA SER A 154 -1.57 -19.47 1.08
C SER A 154 -2.97 -19.19 1.60
N ARG A 155 -3.95 -20.01 1.17
CA ARG A 155 -5.34 -19.91 1.66
C ARG A 155 -5.44 -20.11 3.18
N ALA A 156 -4.62 -21.00 3.74
CA ALA A 156 -4.56 -21.25 5.18
C ALA A 156 -4.06 -20.01 5.94
N THR A 157 -3.00 -19.34 5.43
CA THR A 157 -2.46 -18.10 5.99
C THR A 157 -3.47 -16.94 5.85
N MET A 158 -4.20 -16.89 4.73
CA MET A 158 -5.24 -15.88 4.50
C MET A 158 -6.37 -16.00 5.53
N GLY A 159 -6.90 -17.20 5.75
CA GLY A 159 -7.93 -17.46 6.76
C GLY A 159 -7.45 -17.15 8.19
N TYR A 160 -6.20 -17.48 8.49
CA TYR A 160 -5.57 -17.18 9.78
C TYR A 160 -5.46 -15.67 10.02
N VAL A 161 -4.92 -14.92 9.06
CA VAL A 161 -4.75 -13.46 9.16
C VAL A 161 -6.10 -12.76 9.30
N LEU A 162 -7.08 -13.12 8.47
CA LEU A 162 -8.43 -12.56 8.54
C LEU A 162 -9.13 -12.89 9.87
N GLY A 163 -8.99 -14.13 10.35
CA GLY A 163 -9.56 -14.56 11.63
C GLY A 163 -8.98 -13.85 12.84
N GLN A 164 -7.68 -13.50 12.80
CA GLN A 164 -7.05 -12.73 13.87
C GLN A 164 -7.27 -11.21 13.77
N SER A 165 -7.59 -10.70 12.58
CA SER A 165 -7.89 -9.27 12.40
C SER A 165 -9.28 -8.91 12.94
N TRP A 166 -10.22 -9.87 13.00
CA TRP A 166 -11.59 -9.64 13.45
C TRP A 166 -11.71 -9.11 14.90
N PRO A 167 -10.99 -9.66 15.90
CA PRO A 167 -11.09 -9.16 17.27
C PRO A 167 -10.53 -7.76 17.48
N MET A 168 -9.70 -7.25 16.55
CA MET A 168 -9.17 -5.87 16.62
C MET A 168 -10.15 -4.82 16.08
N LEU A 169 -11.30 -5.26 15.54
CA LEU A 169 -12.35 -4.40 14.99
C LEU A 169 -13.48 -4.14 15.99
N VAL A 170 -13.48 -4.83 17.12
CA VAL A 170 -14.44 -4.71 18.22
C VAL A 170 -13.79 -4.08 19.43
#